data_29bbb5a478b5660d082fbc364106dfe6
#
_entry.id   29bbb5a478b5660d082fbc364106dfe6
#
_cell.length_a   1.000
_cell.length_b   1.000
_cell.length_c   1.000
_cell.angle_alpha   90.00
_cell.angle_beta   90.00
_cell.angle_gamma   90.00
#
_symmetry.space_group_name_H-M   'P 1'
#
loop_
_entity.id
_entity.type
_entity.pdbx_description
1 polymer ?
#
loop_
_entity_poly.entity_id
_entity_poly.type
_entity_poly.pdbx_seq_one_letter_code
_entity_poly.pdbx_strand_id
1 'polypeptide(L)'
;MALKKKYLMHSIFSVAALHMGHVYPESQSLYIDRAIRYHNMALQEFSLELQSITQENSTSLFTCATLTILFAFSLAMLRPHEEPIRPIEELLGIFTLLRGVPLVVGEMWYWVRDSEIAPLFAGRELDDSIVLSDDVTNAIKLLEDRNERVAKSGSERQTYTLAIQGLKNCFKLVSSEERNNGMVFGWPVSVSQEYIALLRSREQMALVILAHYAVILDEIRDTWWVMGWGSKLIRELHQAVEDEWKSLLVWPMDKIVIGR
;
A
#
# COMPACT_ATOMS: atom_id res chain seq x y z
N MET A 1 -16.05 -13.30 -16.53
CA MET A 1 -14.83 -12.52 -16.91
C MET A 1 -13.53 -13.33 -16.87
N ALA A 2 -13.11 -13.88 -15.74
CA ALA A 2 -11.81 -14.56 -15.59
C ALA A 2 -11.56 -15.73 -16.56
N LEU A 3 -12.57 -16.57 -16.85
CA LEU A 3 -12.45 -17.72 -17.77
C LEU A 3 -12.11 -17.35 -19.22
N LYS A 4 -12.31 -16.09 -19.64
CA LYS A 4 -12.02 -15.63 -21.01
C LYS A 4 -10.62 -15.00 -21.14
N LYS A 5 -9.96 -14.63 -20.03
CA LYS A 5 -8.66 -13.94 -20.00
C LYS A 5 -7.69 -14.74 -19.12
N LYS A 6 -6.75 -15.46 -19.77
CA LYS A 6 -5.81 -16.37 -19.07
C LYS A 6 -4.96 -15.64 -18.02
N TYR A 7 -4.47 -14.44 -18.32
CA TYR A 7 -3.68 -13.65 -17.36
C TYR A 7 -4.43 -13.38 -16.06
N LEU A 8 -5.75 -13.13 -16.12
CA LEU A 8 -6.56 -12.92 -14.93
C LEU A 8 -6.71 -14.22 -14.12
N MET A 9 -6.88 -15.38 -14.78
CA MET A 9 -6.90 -16.68 -14.11
C MET A 9 -5.56 -16.96 -13.41
N HIS A 10 -4.44 -16.70 -14.08
CA HIS A 10 -3.12 -16.88 -13.50
C HIS A 10 -2.90 -15.93 -12.31
N SER A 11 -3.35 -14.66 -12.38
CA SER A 11 -3.29 -13.74 -11.24
C SER A 11 -4.10 -14.23 -10.04
N ILE A 12 -5.31 -14.75 -10.27
CA ILE A 12 -6.14 -15.35 -9.22
C ILE A 12 -5.42 -16.55 -8.59
N PHE A 13 -4.86 -17.46 -9.40
CA PHE A 13 -4.14 -18.62 -8.91
C PHE A 13 -2.87 -18.22 -8.14
N SER A 14 -2.20 -17.15 -8.54
CA SER A 14 -1.00 -16.66 -7.83
C SER A 14 -1.35 -16.19 -6.41
N VAL A 15 -2.39 -15.38 -6.26
CA VAL A 15 -2.85 -14.89 -4.96
C VAL A 15 -3.44 -16.01 -4.11
N ALA A 16 -4.22 -16.92 -4.72
CA ALA A 16 -4.76 -18.10 -4.04
C ALA A 16 -3.65 -19.01 -3.51
N ALA A 17 -2.57 -19.21 -4.28
CA ALA A 17 -1.42 -19.98 -3.83
C ALA A 17 -0.71 -19.32 -2.64
N LEU A 18 -0.53 -17.99 -2.62
CA LEU A 18 0.01 -17.29 -1.44
C LEU A 18 -0.90 -17.45 -0.22
N HIS A 19 -2.21 -17.34 -0.42
CA HIS A 19 -3.15 -17.58 0.68
C HIS A 19 -3.04 -19.01 1.23
N MET A 20 -2.90 -20.03 0.36
CA MET A 20 -2.63 -21.40 0.81
C MET A 20 -1.30 -21.52 1.58
N GLY A 21 -0.26 -20.82 1.15
CA GLY A 21 1.02 -20.76 1.89
C GLY A 21 0.91 -20.08 3.26
N HIS A 22 -0.02 -19.13 3.40
CA HIS A 22 -0.36 -18.52 4.69
C HIS A 22 -1.13 -19.50 5.61
N VAL A 23 -2.09 -20.24 5.06
CA VAL A 23 -2.93 -21.18 5.82
C VAL A 23 -2.18 -22.46 6.20
N TYR A 24 -1.24 -22.91 5.36
CA TYR A 24 -0.46 -24.14 5.54
C TYR A 24 1.04 -23.85 5.60
N PRO A 25 1.55 -23.38 6.76
CA PRO A 25 2.95 -22.99 6.92
C PRO A 25 3.96 -24.10 6.60
N GLU A 26 3.61 -25.37 6.86
CA GLU A 26 4.44 -26.54 6.58
C GLU A 26 4.69 -26.75 5.07
N SER A 27 3.83 -26.24 4.22
CA SER A 27 3.93 -26.31 2.76
C SER A 27 4.18 -24.93 2.11
N GLN A 28 4.52 -23.91 2.91
CA GLN A 28 4.60 -22.52 2.47
C GLN A 28 5.54 -22.32 1.27
N SER A 29 6.74 -22.92 1.30
CA SER A 29 7.71 -22.81 0.21
C SER A 29 7.14 -23.32 -1.12
N LEU A 30 6.46 -24.46 -1.11
CA LEU A 30 5.81 -25.03 -2.30
C LEU A 30 4.75 -24.08 -2.88
N TYR A 31 3.94 -23.47 -2.00
CA TYR A 31 2.90 -22.55 -2.44
C TYR A 31 3.46 -21.21 -2.94
N ILE A 32 4.55 -20.72 -2.34
CA ILE A 32 5.27 -19.53 -2.83
C ILE A 32 5.82 -19.79 -4.24
N ASP A 33 6.46 -20.93 -4.48
CA ASP A 33 6.98 -21.28 -5.81
C ASP A 33 5.86 -21.33 -6.86
N ARG A 34 4.73 -21.94 -6.51
CA ARG A 34 3.55 -21.98 -7.39
C ARG A 34 3.02 -20.58 -7.66
N ALA A 35 2.91 -19.75 -6.64
CA ALA A 35 2.44 -18.37 -6.74
C ALA A 35 3.31 -17.56 -7.69
N ILE A 36 4.64 -17.63 -7.55
CA ILE A 36 5.60 -16.93 -8.42
C ILE A 36 5.45 -17.40 -9.88
N ARG A 37 5.31 -18.70 -10.12
CA ARG A 37 5.11 -19.24 -11.48
C ARG A 37 3.83 -18.71 -12.12
N TYR A 38 2.69 -18.75 -11.41
CA TYR A 38 1.43 -18.21 -11.92
C TYR A 38 1.51 -16.69 -12.12
N HIS A 39 2.17 -15.97 -11.23
CA HIS A 39 2.36 -14.53 -11.38
C HIS A 39 3.17 -14.18 -12.63
N ASN A 40 4.28 -14.88 -12.88
CA ASN A 40 5.09 -14.68 -14.10
C ASN A 40 4.29 -14.97 -15.38
N MET A 41 3.48 -16.03 -15.39
CA MET A 41 2.59 -16.32 -16.52
C MET A 41 1.54 -15.21 -16.71
N ALA A 42 0.98 -14.68 -15.63
CA ALA A 42 0.05 -13.56 -15.69
C ALA A 42 0.70 -12.30 -16.27
N LEU A 43 1.89 -11.92 -15.79
CA LEU A 43 2.60 -10.73 -16.24
C LEU A 43 2.97 -10.76 -17.73
N GLN A 44 3.36 -11.91 -18.27
CA GLN A 44 3.68 -12.05 -19.70
C GLN A 44 2.48 -11.69 -20.60
N GLU A 45 1.31 -12.24 -20.31
CA GLU A 45 0.10 -11.96 -21.10
C GLU A 45 -0.45 -10.56 -20.78
N PHE A 46 -0.42 -10.14 -19.51
CA PHE A 46 -0.88 -8.83 -19.06
C PHE A 46 -0.14 -7.68 -19.75
N SER A 47 1.19 -7.79 -19.87
CA SER A 47 2.01 -6.76 -20.54
C SER A 47 1.69 -6.60 -22.03
N LEU A 48 1.26 -7.67 -22.70
CA LEU A 48 0.81 -7.61 -24.09
C LEU A 48 -0.56 -6.91 -24.20
N GLU A 49 -1.49 -7.27 -23.35
CA GLU A 49 -2.85 -6.65 -23.33
C GLU A 49 -2.81 -5.16 -22.96
N LEU A 50 -1.83 -4.71 -22.16
CA LEU A 50 -1.62 -3.29 -21.83
C LEU A 50 -1.25 -2.43 -23.05
N GLN A 51 -0.73 -3.01 -24.14
CA GLN A 51 -0.41 -2.26 -25.34
C GLN A 51 -1.65 -1.80 -26.12
N SER A 52 -2.82 -2.37 -25.81
CA SER A 52 -4.09 -2.05 -26.47
C SER A 52 -5.24 -2.09 -25.47
N ILE A 53 -5.37 -1.02 -24.69
CA ILE A 53 -6.43 -0.87 -23.68
C ILE A 53 -7.74 -0.52 -24.37
N THR A 54 -8.78 -1.28 -24.08
CA THR A 54 -10.14 -1.07 -24.59
C THR A 54 -11.16 -1.16 -23.47
N GLN A 55 -12.38 -0.68 -23.72
CA GLN A 55 -13.47 -0.84 -22.76
C GLN A 55 -13.71 -2.32 -22.42
N GLU A 56 -13.56 -3.24 -23.39
CA GLU A 56 -13.80 -4.67 -23.20
C GLU A 56 -12.77 -5.33 -22.27
N ASN A 57 -11.48 -4.93 -22.35
CA ASN A 57 -10.42 -5.51 -21.51
C ASN A 57 -10.09 -4.70 -20.25
N SER A 58 -10.60 -3.48 -20.11
CA SER A 58 -10.30 -2.55 -19.01
C SER A 58 -10.53 -3.16 -17.63
N THR A 59 -11.71 -3.76 -17.40
CA THR A 59 -12.07 -4.37 -16.11
C THR A 59 -11.13 -5.52 -15.74
N SER A 60 -10.75 -6.36 -16.71
CA SER A 60 -9.84 -7.49 -16.47
C SER A 60 -8.40 -7.04 -16.26
N LEU A 61 -7.94 -6.00 -16.95
CA LEU A 61 -6.63 -5.39 -16.75
C LEU A 61 -6.53 -4.74 -15.37
N PHE A 62 -7.54 -3.98 -14.99
CA PHE A 62 -7.60 -3.35 -13.66
C PHE A 62 -7.59 -4.39 -12.53
N THR A 63 -8.40 -5.45 -12.67
CA THR A 63 -8.43 -6.56 -11.68
C THR A 63 -7.06 -7.25 -11.59
N CYS A 64 -6.40 -7.51 -12.71
CA CYS A 64 -5.06 -8.10 -12.74
C CYS A 64 -4.03 -7.20 -12.05
N ALA A 65 -4.05 -5.89 -12.31
CA ALA A 65 -3.19 -4.93 -11.64
C ALA A 65 -3.41 -4.92 -10.12
N THR A 66 -4.67 -4.95 -9.66
CA THR A 66 -5.01 -5.04 -8.24
C THR A 66 -4.49 -6.34 -7.61
N LEU A 67 -4.65 -7.48 -8.28
CA LEU A 67 -4.13 -8.76 -7.80
C LEU A 67 -2.59 -8.79 -7.76
N THR A 68 -1.91 -8.07 -8.66
CA THR A 68 -0.46 -7.89 -8.64
C THR A 68 0.00 -7.16 -7.37
N ILE A 69 -0.75 -6.16 -6.93
CA ILE A 69 -0.48 -5.46 -5.67
C ILE A 69 -0.64 -6.39 -4.47
N LEU A 70 -1.76 -7.12 -4.40
CA LEU A 70 -2.00 -8.09 -3.34
C LEU A 70 -0.91 -9.16 -3.31
N PHE A 71 -0.49 -9.65 -4.49
CA PHE A 71 0.63 -10.58 -4.61
C PHE A 71 1.91 -10.01 -4.02
N ALA A 72 2.29 -8.76 -4.35
CA ALA A 72 3.51 -8.14 -3.88
C ALA A 72 3.51 -7.95 -2.35
N PHE A 73 2.42 -7.46 -1.77
CA PHE A 73 2.27 -7.33 -0.31
C PHE A 73 2.37 -8.68 0.40
N SER A 74 1.66 -9.69 -0.10
CA SER A 74 1.63 -11.02 0.50
C SER A 74 2.99 -11.71 0.41
N LEU A 75 3.63 -11.65 -0.75
CA LEU A 75 4.91 -12.32 -0.99
C LEU A 75 6.01 -11.77 -0.07
N ALA A 76 6.08 -10.44 0.09
CA ALA A 76 7.07 -9.81 0.95
C ALA A 76 6.98 -10.27 2.41
N MET A 77 5.76 -10.62 2.89
CA MET A 77 5.55 -11.10 4.27
C MET A 77 5.72 -12.61 4.43
N LEU A 78 5.47 -13.39 3.37
CA LEU A 78 5.52 -14.85 3.41
C LEU A 78 6.88 -15.44 3.06
N ARG A 79 7.79 -14.67 2.44
CA ARG A 79 9.12 -15.21 2.08
C ARG A 79 9.85 -15.73 3.32
N PRO A 80 10.50 -16.92 3.22
CA PRO A 80 11.37 -17.41 4.27
C PRO A 80 12.49 -16.39 4.54
N HIS A 81 12.82 -16.19 5.82
CA HIS A 81 13.78 -15.19 6.28
C HIS A 81 15.24 -15.69 6.15
N GLU A 82 15.69 -16.01 4.96
CA GLU A 82 17.12 -16.25 4.70
C GLU A 82 17.91 -14.95 4.67
N GLU A 83 17.28 -13.84 4.26
CA GLU A 83 17.81 -12.47 4.36
C GLU A 83 16.92 -11.61 5.27
N PRO A 84 17.50 -10.62 5.97
CA PRO A 84 16.71 -9.70 6.76
C PRO A 84 15.72 -8.95 5.86
N ILE A 85 14.43 -9.07 6.16
CA ILE A 85 13.40 -8.27 5.47
C ILE A 85 13.77 -6.80 5.66
N ARG A 86 13.71 -6.05 4.57
CA ARG A 86 13.84 -4.59 4.55
C ARG A 86 12.49 -3.97 4.20
N PRO A 87 11.56 -3.83 5.17
CA PRO A 87 10.20 -3.39 4.91
C PRO A 87 10.09 -2.08 4.15
N ILE A 88 11.00 -1.12 4.39
CA ILE A 88 11.01 0.16 3.66
C ILE A 88 11.32 -0.06 2.18
N GLU A 89 12.32 -0.87 1.84
CA GLU A 89 12.70 -1.15 0.44
C GLU A 89 11.61 -1.96 -0.29
N GLU A 90 11.06 -2.97 0.37
CA GLU A 90 9.94 -3.76 -0.17
C GLU A 90 8.73 -2.85 -0.45
N LEU A 91 8.40 -1.97 0.48
CA LEU A 91 7.28 -1.05 0.32
C LEU A 91 7.54 -0.03 -0.79
N LEU A 92 8.76 0.49 -0.94
CA LEU A 92 9.15 1.36 -2.06
C LEU A 92 9.03 0.64 -3.42
N GLY A 93 9.35 -0.66 -3.47
CA GLY A 93 9.10 -1.52 -4.63
C GLY A 93 7.61 -1.60 -4.95
N ILE A 94 6.78 -1.86 -3.95
CA ILE A 94 5.32 -1.91 -4.09
C ILE A 94 4.76 -0.55 -4.51
N PHE A 95 5.24 0.58 -3.96
CA PHE A 95 4.84 1.92 -4.40
C PHE A 95 5.15 2.16 -5.88
N THR A 96 6.28 1.64 -6.36
CA THR A 96 6.64 1.73 -7.77
C THR A 96 5.65 0.94 -8.65
N LEU A 97 5.25 -0.26 -8.23
CA LEU A 97 4.22 -1.06 -8.91
C LEU A 97 2.86 -0.36 -8.88
N LEU A 98 2.44 0.12 -7.71
CA LEU A 98 1.19 0.85 -7.52
C LEU A 98 1.08 2.06 -8.44
N ARG A 99 2.18 2.75 -8.69
CA ARG A 99 2.21 3.96 -9.55
C ARG A 99 2.20 3.64 -11.05
N GLY A 100 2.59 2.44 -11.44
CA GLY A 100 2.37 1.95 -12.79
C GLY A 100 0.87 1.76 -13.10
N VAL A 101 0.08 1.47 -12.08
CA VAL A 101 -1.36 1.24 -12.20
C VAL A 101 -2.16 2.52 -12.58
N PRO A 102 -1.92 3.74 -12.03
CA PRO A 102 -2.67 4.94 -12.43
C PRO A 102 -2.49 5.37 -13.88
N LEU A 103 -1.33 5.13 -14.49
CA LEU A 103 -1.14 5.36 -15.93
C LEU A 103 -2.08 4.45 -16.74
N VAL A 104 -2.32 3.24 -16.24
CA VAL A 104 -3.24 2.25 -16.80
C VAL A 104 -4.68 2.55 -16.36
N VAL A 105 -4.90 3.00 -15.11
CA VAL A 105 -6.20 3.23 -14.47
C VAL A 105 -6.81 4.57 -14.85
N GLY A 106 -6.01 5.61 -15.13
CA GLY A 106 -6.53 6.95 -15.45
C GLY A 106 -7.53 6.93 -16.60
N GLU A 107 -7.19 6.21 -17.68
CA GLU A 107 -8.08 6.01 -18.82
C GLU A 107 -9.17 4.95 -18.55
N MET A 108 -8.86 3.91 -17.77
CA MET A 108 -9.79 2.81 -17.50
C MET A 108 -10.77 3.09 -16.38
N TRP A 109 -10.46 4.02 -15.46
CA TRP A 109 -11.33 4.31 -14.31
C TRP A 109 -12.76 4.65 -14.71
N TYR A 110 -12.92 5.39 -15.78
CA TYR A 110 -14.25 5.74 -16.32
C TYR A 110 -15.08 4.52 -16.68
N TRP A 111 -14.44 3.44 -17.18
CA TRP A 111 -15.11 2.19 -17.54
C TRP A 111 -15.26 1.23 -16.35
N VAL A 112 -14.28 1.26 -15.43
CA VAL A 112 -14.25 0.37 -14.26
C VAL A 112 -15.28 0.76 -13.22
N ARG A 113 -15.52 2.06 -13.01
CA ARG A 113 -16.49 2.56 -12.03
C ARG A 113 -17.94 2.11 -12.30
N ASP A 114 -18.25 1.79 -13.55
CA ASP A 114 -19.59 1.35 -13.99
C ASP A 114 -19.63 -0.16 -14.27
N SER A 115 -18.59 -0.91 -13.87
CA SER A 115 -18.44 -2.36 -14.12
C SER A 115 -18.90 -3.23 -12.94
N GLU A 116 -18.92 -4.57 -13.15
CA GLU A 116 -19.27 -5.56 -12.12
C GLU A 116 -18.35 -5.50 -10.88
N ILE A 117 -17.13 -4.95 -11.01
CA ILE A 117 -16.17 -4.80 -9.90
C ILE A 117 -16.27 -3.44 -9.19
N ALA A 118 -17.13 -2.53 -9.64
CA ALA A 118 -17.35 -1.22 -9.00
C ALA A 118 -17.60 -1.30 -7.48
N PRO A 119 -18.37 -2.28 -6.96
CA PRO A 119 -18.57 -2.42 -5.51
C PRO A 119 -17.28 -2.65 -4.70
N LEU A 120 -16.22 -3.21 -5.32
CA LEU A 120 -14.91 -3.38 -4.65
C LEU A 120 -14.21 -2.04 -4.39
N PHE A 121 -14.68 -0.97 -5.02
CA PHE A 121 -14.13 0.38 -4.93
C PHE A 121 -15.15 1.38 -4.39
N ALA A 122 -16.32 0.92 -3.95
CA ALA A 122 -17.29 1.74 -3.24
C ALA A 122 -16.65 2.31 -1.96
N GLY A 123 -17.07 3.51 -1.52
CA GLY A 123 -16.50 4.18 -0.35
C GLY A 123 -15.24 5.01 -0.66
N ARG A 124 -14.91 5.27 -1.94
CA ARG A 124 -13.79 6.15 -2.33
C ARG A 124 -14.05 7.63 -2.10
N GLU A 125 -15.31 8.03 -2.00
CA GLU A 125 -15.64 9.40 -1.68
C GLU A 125 -15.32 9.65 -0.21
N LEU A 126 -14.40 10.60 0.02
CA LEU A 126 -14.09 11.06 1.37
C LEU A 126 -15.35 11.72 1.92
N ASP A 127 -15.91 11.13 2.93
CA ASP A 127 -16.95 11.78 3.71
C ASP A 127 -16.28 12.82 4.62
N ASP A 128 -16.44 14.09 4.27
CA ASP A 128 -15.88 15.19 5.05
C ASP A 128 -16.51 15.33 6.44
N SER A 129 -17.64 14.66 6.69
CA SER A 129 -18.26 14.61 8.02
C SER A 129 -17.52 13.69 9.00
N ILE A 130 -16.64 12.79 8.51
CA ILE A 130 -15.86 11.90 9.38
C ILE A 130 -14.87 12.73 10.20
N VAL A 131 -15.10 12.76 11.50
CA VAL A 131 -14.22 13.39 12.49
C VAL A 131 -13.17 12.38 12.93
N LEU A 132 -11.91 12.73 12.78
CA LEU A 132 -10.79 11.93 13.29
C LEU A 132 -10.75 12.02 14.81
N SER A 133 -10.30 10.96 15.48
CA SER A 133 -10.06 10.98 16.93
C SER A 133 -9.01 12.03 17.29
N ASP A 134 -9.06 12.52 18.52
CA ASP A 134 -8.16 13.57 19.00
C ASP A 134 -6.69 13.15 18.90
N ASP A 135 -6.37 11.89 19.14
CA ASP A 135 -5.00 11.38 19.07
C ASP A 135 -4.45 11.34 17.64
N VAL A 136 -5.26 10.93 16.64
CA VAL A 136 -4.89 11.00 15.22
C VAL A 136 -4.73 12.47 14.80
N THR A 137 -5.66 13.33 15.21
CA THR A 137 -5.62 14.77 14.89
C THR A 137 -4.35 15.42 15.44
N ASN A 138 -3.98 15.10 16.68
CA ASN A 138 -2.76 15.60 17.31
C ASN A 138 -1.50 15.06 16.61
N ALA A 139 -1.48 13.79 16.24
CA ALA A 139 -0.36 13.18 15.51
C ALA A 139 -0.14 13.86 14.15
N ILE A 140 -1.20 14.09 13.39
CA ILE A 140 -1.14 14.81 12.10
C ILE A 140 -0.63 16.24 12.30
N LYS A 141 -1.17 16.95 13.30
CA LYS A 141 -0.72 18.32 13.61
C LYS A 141 0.76 18.39 13.96
N LEU A 142 1.30 17.43 14.70
CA LEU A 142 2.74 17.36 14.99
C LEU A 142 3.58 17.21 13.73
N LEU A 143 3.12 16.44 12.72
CA LEU A 143 3.78 16.34 11.42
C LEU A 143 3.73 17.67 10.66
N GLU A 144 2.57 18.34 10.64
CA GLU A 144 2.39 19.64 9.99
C GLU A 144 3.33 20.69 10.62
N ASP A 145 3.34 20.79 11.96
CA ASP A 145 4.19 21.71 12.72
C ASP A 145 5.69 21.42 12.49
N ARG A 146 6.09 20.16 12.36
CA ARG A 146 7.46 19.77 12.09
C ARG A 146 7.86 20.15 10.65
N ASN A 147 7.00 19.88 9.67
CA ASN A 147 7.21 20.26 8.28
C ASN A 147 7.47 21.76 8.12
N GLU A 148 6.69 22.61 8.80
CA GLU A 148 6.87 24.05 8.77
C GLU A 148 8.27 24.49 9.23
N ARG A 149 8.88 23.76 10.17
CA ARG A 149 10.17 24.08 10.78
C ARG A 149 11.36 23.55 10.02
N VAL A 150 11.25 22.40 9.31
CA VAL A 150 12.42 21.66 8.79
C VAL A 150 12.53 21.67 7.28
N ALA A 151 11.46 21.99 6.54
CA ALA A 151 11.50 21.98 5.08
C ALA A 151 12.55 22.97 4.55
N LYS A 152 13.48 22.44 3.74
CA LYS A 152 14.62 23.17 3.19
C LYS A 152 14.21 24.14 2.07
N SER A 153 13.04 23.93 1.47
CA SER A 153 12.50 24.77 0.40
C SER A 153 10.97 24.77 0.40
N GLY A 154 10.36 25.72 -0.30
CA GLY A 154 8.90 25.76 -0.49
C GLY A 154 8.37 24.53 -1.24
N SER A 155 9.12 24.00 -2.20
CA SER A 155 8.78 22.77 -2.94
C SER A 155 8.79 21.54 -2.04
N GLU A 156 9.82 21.38 -1.20
CA GLU A 156 9.92 20.29 -0.25
C GLU A 156 8.79 20.33 0.79
N ARG A 157 8.51 21.55 1.32
CA ARG A 157 7.37 21.78 2.23
C ARG A 157 6.05 21.32 1.60
N GLN A 158 5.81 21.72 0.35
CA GLN A 158 4.61 21.32 -0.37
C GLN A 158 4.53 19.79 -0.57
N THR A 159 5.66 19.14 -0.87
CA THR A 159 5.75 17.68 -1.01
C THR A 159 5.31 16.96 0.27
N TYR A 160 5.84 17.39 1.43
CA TYR A 160 5.43 16.80 2.72
C TYR A 160 3.98 17.15 3.08
N THR A 161 3.53 18.38 2.81
CA THR A 161 2.15 18.79 3.06
C THR A 161 1.15 17.90 2.31
N LEU A 162 1.40 17.61 1.03
CA LEU A 162 0.54 16.71 0.24
C LEU A 162 0.58 15.27 0.76
N ALA A 163 1.74 14.78 1.17
CA ALA A 163 1.86 13.44 1.75
C ALA A 163 1.10 13.32 3.08
N ILE A 164 1.19 14.33 3.96
CA ILE A 164 0.46 14.40 5.24
C ILE A 164 -1.05 14.50 5.00
N GLN A 165 -1.49 15.32 4.03
CA GLN A 165 -2.90 15.41 3.67
C GLN A 165 -3.45 14.07 3.17
N GLY A 166 -2.67 13.36 2.36
CA GLY A 166 -3.03 12.00 1.92
C GLY A 166 -3.17 11.02 3.09
N LEU A 167 -2.26 11.08 4.10
CA LEU A 167 -2.40 10.29 5.32
C LEU A 167 -3.69 10.59 6.07
N LYS A 168 -4.01 11.87 6.25
CA LYS A 168 -5.24 12.32 6.91
C LYS A 168 -6.49 11.74 6.22
N ASN A 169 -6.48 11.71 4.89
CA ASN A 169 -7.54 11.10 4.11
C ASN A 169 -7.63 9.57 4.34
N CYS A 170 -6.49 8.88 4.40
CA CYS A 170 -6.47 7.45 4.70
C CYS A 170 -6.97 7.13 6.11
N PHE A 171 -6.62 7.95 7.11
CA PHE A 171 -7.18 7.79 8.46
C PHE A 171 -8.70 7.96 8.48
N LYS A 172 -9.27 8.92 7.75
CA LYS A 172 -10.72 9.04 7.59
C LYS A 172 -11.33 7.74 7.00
N LEU A 173 -10.71 7.19 5.95
CA LEU A 173 -11.19 5.97 5.29
C LEU A 173 -11.19 4.73 6.20
N VAL A 174 -10.14 4.53 7.02
CA VAL A 174 -10.08 3.40 7.95
C VAL A 174 -10.97 3.58 9.19
N SER A 175 -11.36 4.83 9.49
CA SER A 175 -12.29 5.17 10.58
C SER A 175 -13.76 5.08 10.15
N SER A 176 -14.05 4.92 8.85
CA SER A 176 -15.41 4.81 8.31
C SER A 176 -16.05 3.47 8.67
N GLU A 177 -17.37 3.45 8.92
CA GLU A 177 -18.14 2.22 9.11
C GLU A 177 -18.18 1.36 7.83
N GLU A 178 -18.16 2.00 6.66
CA GLU A 178 -18.09 1.34 5.34
C GLU A 178 -16.65 1.05 4.89
N ARG A 179 -15.81 0.66 5.84
CA ARG A 179 -14.39 0.48 5.60
C ARG A 179 -14.09 -0.55 4.49
N ASN A 180 -13.40 -0.09 3.45
CA ASN A 180 -12.83 -0.94 2.41
C ASN A 180 -11.31 -0.99 2.58
N ASN A 181 -10.77 -2.14 3.00
CA ASN A 181 -9.35 -2.30 3.29
C ASN A 181 -8.43 -2.00 2.08
N GLY A 182 -8.96 -2.05 0.85
CA GLY A 182 -8.21 -1.66 -0.36
C GLY A 182 -7.94 -0.16 -0.47
N MET A 183 -8.69 0.68 0.25
CA MET A 183 -8.55 2.13 0.20
C MET A 183 -7.25 2.65 0.81
N VAL A 184 -6.62 1.90 1.72
CA VAL A 184 -5.33 2.27 2.32
C VAL A 184 -4.22 2.39 1.27
N PHE A 185 -4.36 1.72 0.12
CA PHE A 185 -3.41 1.85 -1.00
C PHE A 185 -3.56 3.14 -1.80
N GLY A 186 -4.58 3.93 -1.54
CA GLY A 186 -4.74 5.25 -2.15
C GLY A 186 -3.59 6.20 -1.82
N TRP A 187 -3.04 6.13 -0.61
CA TRP A 187 -1.93 7.00 -0.21
C TRP A 187 -0.64 6.74 -1.00
N PRO A 188 -0.11 5.49 -1.12
CA PRO A 188 1.05 5.20 -1.96
C PRO A 188 0.91 5.64 -3.42
N VAL A 189 -0.32 5.64 -3.93
CA VAL A 189 -0.63 6.10 -5.30
C VAL A 189 -0.63 7.62 -5.38
N SER A 190 -1.10 8.31 -4.35
CA SER A 190 -1.29 9.77 -4.32
C SER A 190 -0.02 10.55 -4.02
N VAL A 191 0.95 9.98 -3.29
CA VAL A 191 2.20 10.68 -2.96
C VAL A 191 3.04 10.97 -4.20
N SER A 192 3.75 12.10 -4.23
CA SER A 192 4.51 12.54 -5.39
C SER A 192 5.79 11.73 -5.64
N GLN A 193 6.38 11.84 -6.84
CA GLN A 193 7.70 11.24 -7.14
C GLN A 193 8.79 11.83 -6.26
N GLU A 194 8.69 13.11 -5.95
CA GLU A 194 9.60 13.82 -5.07
C GLU A 194 9.57 13.21 -3.66
N TYR A 195 8.38 12.89 -3.13
CA TYR A 195 8.26 12.23 -1.83
C TYR A 195 8.91 10.84 -1.84
N ILE A 196 8.72 10.06 -2.91
CA ILE A 196 9.38 8.76 -3.07
C ILE A 196 10.91 8.91 -3.15
N ALA A 197 11.41 9.95 -3.82
CA ALA A 197 12.85 10.23 -3.87
C ALA A 197 13.40 10.58 -2.47
N LEU A 198 12.67 11.38 -1.68
CA LEU A 198 13.01 11.70 -0.29
C LEU A 198 13.02 10.46 0.61
N LEU A 199 12.07 9.52 0.43
CA LEU A 199 12.09 8.24 1.12
C LEU A 199 13.29 7.37 0.75
N ARG A 200 13.64 7.31 -0.54
CA ARG A 200 14.82 6.58 -1.02
C ARG A 200 16.14 7.15 -0.47
N SER A 201 16.23 8.46 -0.35
CA SER A 201 17.39 9.13 0.27
C SER A 201 17.34 9.13 1.81
N ARG A 202 16.34 8.46 2.43
CA ARG A 202 16.20 8.36 3.89
C ARG A 202 16.08 9.71 4.59
N GLU A 203 15.47 10.70 3.94
CA GLU A 203 15.19 12.00 4.58
C GLU A 203 14.27 11.81 5.78
N GLN A 204 14.65 12.35 6.92
CA GLN A 204 14.06 12.06 8.22
C GLN A 204 12.56 12.37 8.27
N MET A 205 12.14 13.51 7.71
CA MET A 205 10.73 13.88 7.66
C MET A 205 9.90 12.87 6.83
N ALA A 206 10.46 12.38 5.71
CA ALA A 206 9.79 11.37 4.89
C ALA A 206 9.63 10.04 5.64
N LEU A 207 10.66 9.61 6.39
CA LEU A 207 10.59 8.39 7.21
C LEU A 207 9.55 8.50 8.31
N VAL A 208 9.46 9.65 8.99
CA VAL A 208 8.47 9.88 10.04
C VAL A 208 7.03 9.88 9.49
N ILE A 209 6.81 10.50 8.32
CA ILE A 209 5.51 10.44 7.64
C ILE A 209 5.16 8.97 7.31
N LEU A 210 6.13 8.18 6.82
CA LEU A 210 5.93 6.76 6.52
C LEU A 210 5.59 5.95 7.79
N ALA A 211 6.13 6.33 8.96
CA ALA A 211 5.80 5.68 10.22
C ALA A 211 4.30 5.83 10.59
N HIS A 212 3.69 6.95 10.25
CA HIS A 212 2.26 7.15 10.45
C HIS A 212 1.42 6.31 9.46
N TYR A 213 1.93 6.08 8.24
CA TYR A 213 1.30 5.12 7.32
C TYR A 213 1.40 3.67 7.82
N ALA A 214 2.45 3.31 8.57
CA ALA A 214 2.54 2.00 9.19
C ALA A 214 1.37 1.73 10.16
N VAL A 215 0.86 2.76 10.85
CA VAL A 215 -0.35 2.65 11.69
C VAL A 215 -1.58 2.28 10.86
N ILE A 216 -1.74 2.89 9.68
CA ILE A 216 -2.85 2.59 8.77
C ILE A 216 -2.79 1.13 8.30
N LEU A 217 -1.59 0.62 7.99
CA LEU A 217 -1.42 -0.80 7.65
C LEU A 217 -1.73 -1.73 8.82
N ASP A 218 -1.43 -1.30 10.06
CA ASP A 218 -1.72 -2.08 11.26
C ASP A 218 -3.21 -2.08 11.63
N GLU A 219 -3.96 -1.03 11.31
CA GLU A 219 -5.42 -0.97 11.49
C GLU A 219 -6.18 -2.03 10.68
N ILE A 220 -5.57 -2.52 9.59
CA ILE A 220 -6.14 -3.58 8.75
C ILE A 220 -5.38 -4.91 8.88
N ARG A 221 -4.61 -5.10 9.96
CA ARG A 221 -3.74 -6.28 10.19
C ARG A 221 -4.46 -7.61 10.18
N ASP A 222 -5.78 -7.65 10.42
CA ASP A 222 -6.60 -8.86 10.32
C ASP A 222 -6.77 -9.35 8.87
N THR A 223 -6.33 -8.55 7.92
CA THR A 223 -6.32 -8.91 6.51
C THR A 223 -5.03 -9.67 6.19
N TRP A 224 -5.13 -10.96 5.83
CA TRP A 224 -3.99 -11.87 5.71
C TRP A 224 -2.82 -11.37 4.84
N TRP A 225 -3.09 -10.63 3.77
CA TRP A 225 -2.09 -10.15 2.82
C TRP A 225 -1.33 -8.88 3.28
N VAL A 226 -1.76 -8.24 4.36
CA VAL A 226 -1.09 -7.08 4.96
C VAL A 226 -0.61 -7.37 6.39
N MET A 227 -0.95 -8.54 6.91
CA MET A 227 -0.61 -8.94 8.28
C MET A 227 0.89 -8.80 8.55
N GLY A 228 1.22 -8.11 9.64
CA GLY A 228 2.61 -7.92 10.07
C GLY A 228 3.36 -6.76 9.39
N TRP A 229 2.79 -6.10 8.37
CA TRP A 229 3.45 -4.98 7.71
C TRP A 229 3.68 -3.80 8.66
N GLY A 230 2.64 -3.35 9.40
CA GLY A 230 2.74 -2.23 10.33
C GLY A 230 3.85 -2.42 11.34
N SER A 231 3.87 -3.58 12.03
CA SER A 231 4.85 -3.89 13.06
C SER A 231 6.28 -4.07 12.56
N LYS A 232 6.48 -4.65 11.36
CA LYS A 232 7.82 -4.79 10.75
C LYS A 232 8.34 -3.45 10.25
N LEU A 233 7.47 -2.64 9.62
CA LEU A 233 7.83 -1.33 9.10
C LEU A 233 8.21 -0.35 10.21
N ILE A 234 7.40 -0.25 11.28
CA ILE A 234 7.71 0.68 12.40
C ILE A 234 9.02 0.32 13.10
N ARG A 235 9.35 -0.98 13.19
CA ARG A 235 10.61 -1.44 13.79
C ARG A 235 11.82 -1.00 12.98
N GLU A 236 11.78 -1.13 11.64
CA GLU A 236 12.87 -0.65 10.76
C GLU A 236 12.97 0.89 10.83
N LEU A 237 11.84 1.58 10.76
CA LEU A 237 11.80 3.04 10.84
C LEU A 237 12.37 3.58 12.15
N HIS A 238 12.07 2.93 13.29
CA HIS A 238 12.64 3.32 14.58
C HIS A 238 14.17 3.20 14.62
N GLN A 239 14.76 2.26 13.86
CA GLN A 239 16.20 2.12 13.74
C GLN A 239 16.82 3.11 12.75
N ALA A 240 16.06 3.49 11.71
CA ALA A 240 16.52 4.38 10.64
C ALA A 240 16.39 5.87 10.97
N VAL A 241 15.52 6.20 11.92
CA VAL A 241 15.23 7.58 12.31
C VAL A 241 16.20 8.05 13.40
N GLU A 242 16.79 9.23 13.20
CA GLU A 242 17.72 9.87 14.15
C GLU A 242 17.04 10.25 15.48
N ASP A 243 17.81 10.32 16.56
CA ASP A 243 17.29 10.49 17.93
C ASP A 243 16.43 11.76 18.08
N GLU A 244 16.79 12.85 17.44
CA GLU A 244 16.02 14.11 17.49
C GLU A 244 14.61 14.03 16.85
N TRP A 245 14.37 13.00 16.03
CA TRP A 245 13.11 12.76 15.35
C TRP A 245 12.25 11.69 16.05
N LYS A 246 12.82 10.92 16.96
CA LYS A 246 12.15 9.80 17.64
C LYS A 246 10.92 10.21 18.42
N SER A 247 10.85 11.46 18.89
CA SER A 247 9.66 11.98 19.56
C SER A 247 8.40 11.90 18.68
N LEU A 248 8.55 11.98 17.36
CA LEU A 248 7.45 11.86 16.39
C LEU A 248 7.07 10.40 16.10
N LEU A 249 7.88 9.43 16.53
CA LEU A 249 7.58 8.00 16.43
C LEU A 249 6.82 7.45 17.64
N VAL A 250 6.73 8.19 18.74
CA VAL A 250 6.07 7.74 19.98
C VAL A 250 4.65 7.30 19.68
N TRP A 251 3.84 8.17 19.08
CA TRP A 251 2.45 7.85 18.77
C TRP A 251 2.29 6.65 17.81
N PRO A 252 3.00 6.54 16.66
CA PRO A 252 2.93 5.35 15.82
C PRO A 252 3.33 4.06 16.54
N MET A 253 4.32 4.11 17.41
CA MET A 253 4.78 2.94 18.17
C MET A 253 3.75 2.49 19.20
N ASP A 254 3.12 3.43 19.90
CA ASP A 254 2.08 3.14 20.90
C ASP A 254 0.82 2.55 20.24
N LYS A 255 0.50 2.95 19.01
CA LYS A 255 -0.65 2.45 18.24
C LYS A 255 -0.44 1.06 17.68
N ILE A 256 0.79 0.76 17.23
CA ILE A 256 1.11 -0.53 16.64
C ILE A 256 1.43 -1.53 17.75
N VAL A 257 0.59 -2.53 17.93
CA VAL A 257 0.79 -3.60 18.91
C VAL A 257 1.97 -4.48 18.47
N ILE A 258 3.16 -4.15 18.97
CA ILE A 258 4.37 -4.93 18.71
C ILE A 258 4.33 -6.19 19.60
N GLY A 259 3.90 -7.32 19.05
CA GLY A 259 4.08 -8.65 19.66
C GLY A 259 2.99 -9.07 20.66
N ARG A 260 1.71 -8.83 20.35
CA ARG A 260 0.61 -9.59 20.96
C ARG A 260 0.17 -10.73 20.08
#